data_84847171fac83c007d5fa728e335426e
#
_entry.id   84847171fac83c007d5fa728e335426e
#
_cell.length_a   1.000
_cell.length_b   1.000
_cell.length_c   1.000
_cell.angle_alpha   90.00
_cell.angle_beta   90.00
_cell.angle_gamma   90.00
#
_symmetry.space_group_name_H-M   'P 1'
#
loop_
_entity.id
_entity.type
_entity.pdbx_description
1 polymer ?
#
loop_
_entity_poly.entity_id
_entity_poly.type
_entity_poly.pdbx_seq_one_letter_code
_entity_poly.pdbx_strand_id
1 'polypeptide(L)'
;ILTVTLFLSTGLLQAQEQIMGRMQRLGGGIRSMTGGSSTDSLRRRDKHEDSITIYFRYLDSTGTFKLDSSVNDFTRRYPVPGTHIYLGNTGLASKSLLFSPVMQSGFDPGFHAFDVYKWTLDKVRFFNTTRPYSELNYFLGSRVEQIIEVMHTQNIKPNWNFAFQYRLINAPGFFQNQRTNHNNYLFNSRFQSKNLRYTNYVVL
;
A
#
# COMPACT_ATOMS: atom_id res chain seq x y z
N ILE A 1 -6.64 50.91 -5.50
CA ILE A 1 -6.58 49.56 -6.12
C ILE A 1 -5.12 49.24 -6.49
N LEU A 2 -4.34 50.19 -7.04
CA LEU A 2 -2.95 49.96 -7.46
C LEU A 2 -1.99 49.67 -6.28
N THR A 3 -2.24 50.25 -5.12
CA THR A 3 -1.40 50.09 -3.91
C THR A 3 -1.58 48.70 -3.24
N VAL A 4 -2.74 48.11 -3.35
CA VAL A 4 -3.01 46.76 -2.77
C VAL A 4 -2.36 45.64 -3.61
N THR A 5 -2.30 45.80 -4.92
CA THR A 5 -1.62 44.84 -5.80
C THR A 5 -0.11 44.86 -5.63
N LEU A 6 0.49 46.02 -5.31
CA LEU A 6 1.93 46.11 -5.06
C LEU A 6 2.33 45.41 -3.74
N PHE A 7 1.50 45.50 -2.69
CA PHE A 7 1.76 44.83 -1.41
C PHE A 7 1.62 43.28 -1.51
N LEU A 8 0.71 42.79 -2.34
CA LEU A 8 0.58 41.33 -2.55
C LEU A 8 1.77 40.75 -3.33
N SER A 9 2.32 41.50 -4.30
CA SER A 9 3.46 41.04 -5.08
C SER A 9 4.76 40.96 -4.28
N THR A 10 4.97 41.90 -3.35
CA THR A 10 6.15 41.87 -2.45
C THR A 10 6.07 40.75 -1.42
N GLY A 11 4.89 40.41 -0.93
CA GLY A 11 4.69 39.29 0.00
C GLY A 11 4.97 37.92 -0.63
N LEU A 12 4.62 37.71 -1.89
CA LEU A 12 4.89 36.50 -2.63
C LEU A 12 6.38 36.31 -2.95
N LEU A 13 7.10 37.38 -3.26
CA LEU A 13 8.55 37.35 -3.50
C LEU A 13 9.33 36.97 -2.23
N GLN A 14 8.97 37.50 -1.08
CA GLN A 14 9.62 37.18 0.19
C GLN A 14 9.33 35.70 0.62
N ALA A 15 8.14 35.16 0.33
CA ALA A 15 7.81 33.80 0.59
C ALA A 15 8.62 32.83 -0.28
N GLN A 16 8.89 33.18 -1.54
CA GLN A 16 9.75 32.38 -2.44
C GLN A 16 11.21 32.36 -1.99
N GLU A 17 11.76 33.47 -1.54
CA GLU A 17 13.14 33.50 -1.03
C GLU A 17 13.33 32.67 0.24
N GLN A 18 12.36 32.66 1.14
CA GLN A 18 12.40 31.81 2.34
C GLN A 18 12.32 30.31 2.02
N ILE A 19 11.55 29.93 1.02
CA ILE A 19 11.46 28.53 0.57
C ILE A 19 12.75 28.09 -0.12
N MET A 20 13.33 28.94 -0.98
CA MET A 20 14.63 28.65 -1.61
C MET A 20 15.77 28.56 -0.61
N GLY A 21 15.84 29.45 0.38
CA GLY A 21 16.84 29.39 1.44
C GLY A 21 16.75 28.13 2.31
N ARG A 22 15.54 27.61 2.54
CA ARG A 22 15.33 26.33 3.23
C ARG A 22 15.74 25.12 2.37
N MET A 23 15.45 25.15 1.07
CA MET A 23 15.89 24.09 0.16
C MET A 23 17.41 24.03 0.00
N GLN A 24 18.10 25.18 -0.04
CA GLN A 24 19.55 25.21 -0.07
C GLN A 24 20.20 24.66 1.22
N ARG A 25 19.58 24.87 2.38
CA ARG A 25 20.06 24.29 3.64
C ARG A 25 19.83 22.78 3.70
N LEU A 26 18.74 22.27 3.12
CA LEU A 26 18.50 20.83 2.97
C LEU A 26 19.43 20.20 1.91
N GLY A 27 19.70 20.89 0.82
CA GLY A 27 20.65 20.45 -0.22
C GLY A 27 22.11 20.43 0.24
N GLY A 28 22.51 21.31 1.14
CA GLY A 28 23.85 21.32 1.73
C GLY A 28 24.12 20.11 2.64
N GLY A 29 23.09 19.63 3.33
CA GLY A 29 23.19 18.42 4.15
C GLY A 29 23.36 17.13 3.35
N ILE A 30 22.80 17.08 2.15
CA ILE A 30 22.90 15.90 1.27
C ILE A 30 24.29 15.85 0.58
N ARG A 31 24.89 16.99 0.27
CA ARG A 31 26.22 17.03 -0.36
C ARG A 31 27.35 16.63 0.59
N SER A 32 27.22 16.86 1.88
CA SER A 32 28.22 16.40 2.85
C SER A 32 28.15 14.89 3.13
N MET A 33 27.07 14.22 2.71
CA MET A 33 26.94 12.76 2.81
C MET A 33 27.58 11.99 1.65
N THR A 34 27.89 12.65 0.52
CA THR A 34 28.47 11.98 -0.67
C THR A 34 29.97 12.18 -0.84
N GLY A 35 30.65 12.90 0.04
CA GLY A 35 32.06 13.28 -0.12
C GLY A 35 32.96 12.95 1.05
N GLY A 36 32.92 11.74 1.56
CA GLY A 36 33.86 11.28 2.55
C GLY A 36 34.00 9.77 2.48
N SER A 37 35.16 9.29 2.07
CA SER A 37 35.54 7.90 2.19
C SER A 37 35.76 7.55 3.67
N SER A 38 34.72 7.59 4.45
CA SER A 38 34.70 6.93 5.75
C SER A 38 33.74 5.74 5.61
N THR A 39 34.34 4.62 5.52
CA THR A 39 33.84 3.27 5.43
C THR A 39 32.85 2.89 6.54
N ASP A 40 32.36 3.82 7.36
CA ASP A 40 31.83 3.35 8.63
C ASP A 40 30.49 3.92 9.08
N SER A 41 30.00 5.01 8.58
CA SER A 41 28.91 5.66 9.32
C SER A 41 27.48 5.37 8.84
N LEU A 42 27.30 4.66 7.73
CA LEU A 42 25.97 4.38 7.18
C LEU A 42 25.56 2.92 7.24
N ARG A 43 26.39 2.04 7.71
CA ARG A 43 26.01 0.68 8.10
C ARG A 43 25.43 0.70 9.51
N ARG A 44 24.30 1.31 9.68
CA ARG A 44 23.38 0.92 10.77
C ARG A 44 22.75 -0.42 10.43
N ARG A 45 23.58 -1.40 10.11
CA ARG A 45 23.17 -2.78 10.11
C ARG A 45 22.88 -3.13 11.56
N ASP A 46 21.66 -3.45 11.81
CA ASP A 46 21.28 -4.03 13.08
C ASP A 46 22.09 -5.32 13.27
N LYS A 47 22.66 -5.51 14.46
CA LYS A 47 23.42 -6.72 14.80
C LYS A 47 22.65 -8.04 14.57
N HIS A 48 21.33 -7.94 14.45
CA HIS A 48 20.39 -9.06 14.26
C HIS A 48 19.71 -9.02 12.90
N GLU A 49 20.25 -8.34 11.90
CA GLU A 49 19.65 -8.25 10.56
C GLU A 49 19.43 -9.62 9.94
N ASP A 50 20.38 -10.53 10.10
CA ASP A 50 20.30 -11.90 9.57
C ASP A 50 19.22 -12.76 10.27
N SER A 51 18.73 -12.33 11.43
CA SER A 51 17.67 -12.97 12.17
C SER A 51 16.28 -12.38 11.91
N ILE A 52 16.18 -11.36 11.07
CA ILE A 52 14.88 -10.77 10.70
C ILE A 52 14.17 -11.73 9.77
N THR A 53 13.05 -12.23 10.24
CA THR A 53 12.21 -13.15 9.46
C THR A 53 10.81 -12.59 9.36
N ILE A 54 10.26 -12.59 8.14
CA ILE A 54 8.91 -12.18 7.84
C ILE A 54 8.27 -13.29 7.05
N TYR A 55 7.29 -13.96 7.67
CA TYR A 55 6.51 -14.99 7.06
C TYR A 55 5.04 -14.59 7.02
N PHE A 56 4.33 -15.09 6.05
CA PHE A 56 2.88 -14.98 6.02
C PHE A 56 2.26 -16.30 5.59
N ARG A 57 0.99 -16.46 5.87
CA ARG A 57 0.15 -17.57 5.41
C ARG A 57 -1.22 -17.06 5.02
N TYR A 58 -1.86 -17.79 4.14
CA TYR A 58 -3.28 -17.61 3.85
C TYR A 58 -4.11 -18.51 4.77
N LEU A 59 -5.39 -18.22 4.92
CA LEU A 59 -6.27 -19.01 5.81
C LEU A 59 -6.29 -20.49 5.43
N ASP A 60 -6.42 -20.78 4.14
CA ASP A 60 -6.53 -22.15 3.61
C ASP A 60 -5.18 -22.82 3.33
N SER A 61 -4.08 -22.09 3.54
CA SER A 61 -2.74 -22.61 3.26
C SER A 61 -2.19 -23.38 4.46
N THR A 62 -1.69 -24.59 4.21
CA THR A 62 -0.90 -25.34 5.19
C THR A 62 0.55 -24.86 5.27
N GLY A 63 1.05 -24.20 4.21
CA GLY A 63 2.41 -23.68 4.12
C GLY A 63 2.57 -22.26 4.63
N THR A 64 3.80 -21.90 4.94
CA THR A 64 4.22 -20.53 5.22
C THR A 64 5.03 -19.99 4.04
N PHE A 65 4.79 -18.74 3.67
CA PHE A 65 5.46 -18.05 2.57
C PHE A 65 6.42 -17.01 3.16
N LYS A 66 7.58 -16.87 2.56
CA LYS A 66 8.49 -15.75 2.83
C LYS A 66 8.17 -14.59 1.90
N LEU A 67 8.52 -13.38 2.31
CA LEU A 67 8.54 -12.24 1.40
C LEU A 67 9.57 -12.50 0.30
N ASP A 68 9.15 -12.24 -0.92
CA ASP A 68 9.97 -12.37 -2.11
C ASP A 68 10.10 -11.01 -2.83
N SER A 69 10.80 -10.98 -3.95
CA SER A 69 10.96 -9.79 -4.79
C SER A 69 9.65 -9.34 -5.48
N SER A 70 8.55 -10.07 -5.33
CA SER A 70 7.25 -9.72 -5.90
C SER A 70 6.65 -8.42 -5.33
N VAL A 71 7.24 -7.86 -4.27
CA VAL A 71 6.90 -6.53 -3.77
C VAL A 71 7.01 -5.48 -4.87
N ASN A 72 7.97 -5.62 -5.78
CA ASN A 72 8.21 -4.69 -6.90
C ASN A 72 7.47 -5.09 -8.19
N ASP A 73 6.72 -6.18 -8.18
CA ASP A 73 5.99 -6.64 -9.37
C ASP A 73 4.67 -5.88 -9.51
N PHE A 74 4.64 -4.96 -10.50
CA PHE A 74 3.46 -4.17 -10.83
C PHE A 74 2.24 -5.06 -11.12
N THR A 75 2.41 -6.16 -11.84
CA THR A 75 1.29 -7.00 -12.28
C THR A 75 0.58 -7.67 -11.11
N ARG A 76 1.31 -7.95 -10.03
CA ARG A 76 0.75 -8.53 -8.80
C ARG A 76 0.15 -7.49 -7.86
N ARG A 77 0.63 -6.24 -7.93
CA ARG A 77 0.21 -5.16 -7.04
C ARG A 77 -0.94 -4.34 -7.60
N TYR A 78 -1.06 -4.29 -8.92
CA TYR A 78 -2.16 -3.58 -9.55
C TYR A 78 -3.49 -4.32 -9.28
N PRO A 79 -4.56 -3.61 -8.85
CA PRO A 79 -5.79 -4.26 -8.41
C PRO A 79 -6.55 -4.97 -9.53
N VAL A 80 -6.40 -4.53 -10.77
CA VAL A 80 -7.07 -5.12 -11.93
C VAL A 80 -6.12 -6.05 -12.67
N PRO A 81 -6.32 -7.37 -12.65
CA PRO A 81 -5.50 -8.32 -13.40
C PRO A 81 -5.62 -8.08 -14.91
N GLY A 82 -4.57 -8.41 -15.68
CA GLY A 82 -4.57 -8.29 -17.14
C GLY A 82 -5.61 -9.16 -17.87
N THR A 83 -6.24 -10.10 -17.15
CA THR A 83 -7.35 -10.92 -17.66
C THR A 83 -8.72 -10.25 -17.55
N HIS A 84 -8.78 -9.03 -17.02
CA HIS A 84 -10.00 -8.27 -16.87
C HIS A 84 -10.03 -7.08 -17.83
N ILE A 85 -11.20 -6.79 -18.35
CA ILE A 85 -11.50 -5.55 -19.05
C ILE A 85 -12.28 -4.62 -18.12
N TYR A 86 -11.97 -3.34 -18.14
CA TYR A 86 -12.65 -2.31 -17.34
C TYR A 86 -13.03 -1.11 -18.22
N LEU A 87 -13.88 -0.23 -17.72
CA LEU A 87 -14.46 0.88 -18.48
C LEU A 87 -13.53 2.10 -18.63
N GLY A 88 -12.21 1.85 -18.74
CA GLY A 88 -11.22 2.87 -19.09
C GLY A 88 -10.74 3.76 -17.95
N ASN A 89 -11.22 3.55 -16.71
CA ASN A 89 -10.76 4.26 -15.52
C ASN A 89 -10.68 3.29 -14.34
N THR A 90 -9.64 3.37 -13.54
CA THR A 90 -9.46 2.49 -12.38
C THR A 90 -10.56 2.74 -11.35
N GLY A 91 -11.08 1.66 -10.78
CA GLY A 91 -12.22 1.74 -9.85
C GLY A 91 -13.60 1.66 -10.53
N LEU A 92 -13.67 1.67 -11.86
CA LEU A 92 -14.91 1.39 -12.58
C LEU A 92 -15.19 -0.11 -12.67
N ALA A 93 -16.43 -0.42 -13.09
CA ALA A 93 -16.87 -1.78 -13.32
C ALA A 93 -15.89 -2.55 -14.22
N SER A 94 -15.57 -3.77 -13.84
CA SER A 94 -14.68 -4.65 -14.57
C SER A 94 -15.32 -6.02 -14.80
N LYS A 95 -14.89 -6.69 -15.86
CA LYS A 95 -15.36 -8.04 -16.20
C LYS A 95 -14.17 -8.91 -16.57
N SER A 96 -14.17 -10.15 -16.06
CA SER A 96 -13.19 -11.15 -16.48
C SER A 96 -13.44 -11.57 -17.93
N LEU A 97 -12.36 -11.64 -18.72
CA LEU A 97 -12.37 -12.21 -20.06
C LEU A 97 -12.33 -13.74 -20.02
N LEU A 98 -11.91 -14.31 -18.90
CA LEU A 98 -11.94 -15.75 -18.68
C LEU A 98 -13.31 -16.16 -18.18
N PHE A 99 -13.85 -17.20 -18.81
CA PHE A 99 -15.08 -17.80 -18.31
C PHE A 99 -14.80 -18.55 -16.99
N SER A 100 -15.36 -18.03 -15.93
CA SER A 100 -15.34 -18.66 -14.61
C SER A 100 -16.76 -18.68 -14.06
N PRO A 101 -17.42 -19.85 -14.04
CA PRO A 101 -18.77 -19.94 -13.46
C PRO A 101 -18.70 -19.65 -11.97
N VAL A 102 -19.70 -18.95 -11.46
CA VAL A 102 -19.84 -18.71 -10.02
C VAL A 102 -20.32 -20.02 -9.39
N MET A 103 -19.43 -20.69 -8.67
CA MET A 103 -19.70 -21.98 -8.01
C MET A 103 -19.90 -21.81 -6.49
N GLN A 104 -20.56 -20.75 -6.08
CA GLN A 104 -20.88 -20.52 -4.68
C GLN A 104 -22.28 -21.06 -4.34
N SER A 105 -22.37 -21.71 -3.20
CA SER A 105 -23.68 -22.14 -2.66
C SER A 105 -24.40 -20.93 -2.07
N GLY A 106 -25.66 -20.76 -2.38
CA GLY A 106 -26.51 -19.69 -1.86
C GLY A 106 -27.05 -18.75 -2.92
N PHE A 107 -27.71 -17.70 -2.49
CA PHE A 107 -28.26 -16.69 -3.37
C PHE A 107 -27.16 -15.72 -3.84
N ASP A 108 -27.00 -15.62 -5.15
CA ASP A 108 -26.10 -14.67 -5.80
C ASP A 108 -26.93 -13.53 -6.45
N PRO A 109 -26.76 -12.27 -6.01
CA PRO A 109 -27.45 -11.13 -6.61
C PRO A 109 -26.92 -10.72 -7.99
N GLY A 110 -25.81 -11.33 -8.48
CA GLY A 110 -25.23 -11.08 -9.80
C GLY A 110 -24.37 -9.82 -9.92
N PHE A 111 -24.07 -9.12 -8.83
CA PHE A 111 -23.29 -7.88 -8.85
C PHE A 111 -21.79 -8.15 -8.62
N HIS A 112 -21.09 -8.62 -9.66
CA HIS A 112 -19.66 -8.97 -9.59
C HIS A 112 -18.71 -7.95 -10.23
N ALA A 113 -19.23 -6.86 -10.77
CA ALA A 113 -18.46 -5.90 -11.54
C ALA A 113 -17.32 -5.19 -10.75
N PHE A 114 -17.44 -5.15 -9.43
CA PHE A 114 -16.47 -4.53 -8.53
C PHE A 114 -15.69 -5.52 -7.65
N ASP A 115 -15.88 -6.82 -7.85
CA ASP A 115 -15.25 -7.84 -7.01
C ASP A 115 -13.72 -7.85 -7.12
N VAL A 116 -13.18 -7.38 -8.24
CA VAL A 116 -11.74 -7.23 -8.44
C VAL A 116 -11.09 -6.28 -7.44
N TYR A 117 -11.83 -5.31 -6.93
CA TYR A 117 -11.33 -4.32 -5.96
C TYR A 117 -11.53 -4.74 -4.50
N LYS A 118 -12.30 -5.79 -4.25
CA LYS A 118 -12.56 -6.30 -2.89
C LYS A 118 -11.39 -7.15 -2.39
N TRP A 119 -11.14 -7.08 -1.11
CA TRP A 119 -10.34 -8.08 -0.44
C TRP A 119 -11.21 -9.26 -0.03
N THR A 120 -10.87 -10.42 -0.51
CA THR A 120 -11.53 -11.67 -0.17
C THR A 120 -10.72 -12.41 0.88
N LEU A 121 -11.38 -13.19 1.73
CA LEU A 121 -10.76 -13.86 2.88
C LEU A 121 -9.61 -14.79 2.47
N ASP A 122 -9.70 -15.42 1.31
CA ASP A 122 -8.69 -16.29 0.72
C ASP A 122 -7.38 -15.55 0.38
N LYS A 123 -7.46 -14.23 0.12
CA LYS A 123 -6.31 -13.38 -0.21
C LYS A 123 -5.69 -12.67 1.00
N VAL A 124 -6.33 -12.77 2.17
CA VAL A 124 -5.82 -12.13 3.38
C VAL A 124 -4.54 -12.83 3.86
N ARG A 125 -3.48 -12.04 4.01
CA ARG A 125 -2.18 -12.50 4.50
C ARG A 125 -2.10 -12.36 6.02
N PHE A 126 -1.94 -13.47 6.72
CA PHE A 126 -1.68 -13.49 8.16
C PHE A 126 -0.17 -13.58 8.40
N PHE A 127 0.40 -12.53 8.93
CA PHE A 127 1.83 -12.40 9.11
C PHE A 127 2.33 -13.01 10.42
N ASN A 128 3.62 -13.31 10.43
CA ASN A 128 4.40 -13.55 11.62
C ASN A 128 5.76 -12.88 11.41
N THR A 129 6.07 -11.87 12.21
CA THR A 129 7.23 -11.00 11.99
C THR A 129 8.06 -10.90 13.25
N THR A 130 9.38 -10.96 13.13
CA THR A 130 10.28 -10.65 14.26
C THR A 130 10.37 -9.16 14.53
N ARG A 131 10.10 -8.32 13.52
CA ARG A 131 10.08 -6.86 13.62
C ARG A 131 8.87 -6.29 12.90
N PRO A 132 8.46 -5.05 13.24
CA PRO A 132 7.43 -4.35 12.48
C PRO A 132 7.80 -4.27 11.00
N TYR A 133 6.83 -4.51 10.14
CA TYR A 133 7.00 -4.45 8.70
C TYR A 133 5.91 -3.60 8.07
N SER A 134 6.30 -2.74 7.14
CA SER A 134 5.37 -1.88 6.41
C SER A 134 5.65 -1.95 4.91
N GLU A 135 4.60 -2.05 4.12
CA GLU A 135 4.64 -1.90 2.66
C GLU A 135 3.90 -0.61 2.28
N LEU A 136 4.47 0.13 1.35
CA LEU A 136 3.84 1.29 0.73
C LEU A 136 3.93 1.11 -0.79
N ASN A 137 2.78 0.99 -1.44
CA ASN A 137 2.66 0.96 -2.89
C ASN A 137 1.95 2.23 -3.36
N TYR A 138 2.55 2.92 -4.31
CA TYR A 138 1.99 4.12 -4.91
C TYR A 138 2.06 4.01 -6.42
N PHE A 139 0.91 4.07 -7.06
CA PHE A 139 0.79 4.09 -8.52
C PHE A 139 0.18 5.41 -8.94
N LEU A 140 0.84 6.08 -9.85
CA LEU A 140 0.39 7.33 -10.47
C LEU A 140 0.09 7.06 -11.94
N GLY A 141 -1.16 7.23 -12.31
CA GLY A 141 -1.62 7.15 -13.68
C GLY A 141 -1.76 8.51 -14.35
N SER A 142 -2.26 8.50 -15.57
CA SER A 142 -2.57 9.73 -16.30
C SER A 142 -3.69 10.53 -15.62
N ARG A 143 -3.68 11.86 -15.76
CA ARG A 143 -4.68 12.78 -15.17
C ARG A 143 -4.87 12.63 -13.66
N VAL A 144 -3.77 12.42 -12.93
CA VAL A 144 -3.80 12.32 -11.45
C VAL A 144 -4.61 11.12 -10.95
N GLU A 145 -4.73 10.07 -11.76
CA GLU A 145 -5.18 8.77 -11.28
C GLU A 145 -4.17 8.22 -10.27
N GLN A 146 -4.63 7.85 -9.09
CA GLN A 146 -3.75 7.41 -8.00
C GLN A 146 -4.30 6.17 -7.32
N ILE A 147 -3.40 5.25 -7.06
CA ILE A 147 -3.65 4.11 -6.18
C ILE A 147 -2.59 4.15 -5.09
N ILE A 148 -3.04 4.23 -3.85
CA ILE A 148 -2.18 4.20 -2.67
C ILE A 148 -2.57 2.97 -1.87
N GLU A 149 -1.60 2.12 -1.59
CA GLU A 149 -1.81 0.96 -0.73
C GLU A 149 -0.76 0.96 0.37
N VAL A 150 -1.22 0.97 1.60
CA VAL A 150 -0.38 0.93 2.79
C VAL A 150 -0.74 -0.32 3.56
N MET A 151 0.27 -1.09 3.94
CA MET A 151 0.12 -2.23 4.83
C MET A 151 1.14 -2.12 5.95
N HIS A 152 0.68 -2.34 7.17
CA HIS A 152 1.52 -2.41 8.36
C HIS A 152 1.19 -3.65 9.15
N THR A 153 2.22 -4.36 9.60
CA THR A 153 2.07 -5.56 10.42
C THR A 153 3.12 -5.59 11.53
N GLN A 154 2.71 -6.08 12.68
CA GLN A 154 3.57 -6.21 13.85
C GLN A 154 3.12 -7.35 14.74
N ASN A 155 4.08 -8.07 15.31
CA ASN A 155 3.82 -8.95 16.42
C ASN A 155 3.78 -8.16 17.74
N ILE A 156 2.65 -8.18 18.44
CA ILE A 156 2.53 -7.64 19.81
C ILE A 156 3.22 -8.57 20.80
N LYS A 157 3.07 -9.87 20.56
CA LYS A 157 3.73 -10.97 21.28
C LYS A 157 4.19 -12.00 20.25
N PRO A 158 5.13 -12.90 20.58
CA PRO A 158 5.58 -13.92 19.64
C PRO A 158 4.46 -14.78 19.05
N ASN A 159 3.34 -14.88 19.75
CA ASN A 159 2.17 -15.66 19.37
C ASN A 159 0.95 -14.81 18.96
N TRP A 160 1.10 -13.50 18.87
CA TRP A 160 0.00 -12.59 18.54
C TRP A 160 0.47 -11.52 17.55
N ASN A 161 -0.03 -11.60 16.33
CA ASN A 161 0.21 -10.66 15.25
C ASN A 161 -1.06 -9.87 14.94
N PHE A 162 -0.88 -8.64 14.47
CA PHE A 162 -1.91 -7.88 13.80
C PHE A 162 -1.35 -7.28 12.51
N ALA A 163 -2.23 -7.05 11.54
CA ALA A 163 -1.93 -6.31 10.33
C ALA A 163 -3.10 -5.39 10.00
N PHE A 164 -2.76 -4.23 9.46
CA PHE A 164 -3.69 -3.24 8.95
C PHE A 164 -3.32 -2.94 7.51
N GLN A 165 -4.32 -2.91 6.63
CA GLN A 165 -4.16 -2.53 5.22
C GLN A 165 -5.16 -1.44 4.88
N TYR A 166 -4.70 -0.48 4.10
CA TYR A 166 -5.52 0.59 3.55
C TYR A 166 -5.23 0.73 2.06
N ARG A 167 -6.27 0.83 1.25
CA ARG A 167 -6.15 1.10 -0.18
C ARG A 167 -7.07 2.24 -0.56
N LEU A 168 -6.47 3.27 -1.16
CA LEU A 168 -7.18 4.35 -1.84
C LEU A 168 -7.05 4.16 -3.34
N ILE A 169 -8.16 4.19 -4.06
CA ILE A 169 -8.22 4.31 -5.51
C ILE A 169 -8.96 5.58 -5.83
N ASN A 170 -8.29 6.55 -6.41
CA ASN A 170 -8.87 7.83 -6.83
C ASN A 170 -8.53 8.07 -8.30
N ALA A 171 -9.54 8.11 -9.14
CA ALA A 171 -9.37 8.35 -10.56
C ALA A 171 -10.42 9.35 -11.06
N PRO A 172 -10.00 10.55 -11.50
CA PRO A 172 -10.92 11.58 -11.99
C PRO A 172 -11.68 11.19 -13.26
N GLY A 173 -11.07 10.34 -14.11
CA GLY A 173 -11.64 9.94 -15.39
C GLY A 173 -11.46 10.96 -16.50
N PHE A 174 -11.88 10.58 -17.70
CA PHE A 174 -11.80 11.39 -18.92
C PHE A 174 -13.14 12.05 -19.27
N PHE A 175 -14.25 11.40 -18.95
CA PHE A 175 -15.59 11.84 -19.28
C PHE A 175 -16.35 12.28 -18.03
N GLN A 176 -17.46 12.96 -18.24
CA GLN A 176 -18.37 13.30 -17.15
C GLN A 176 -18.87 12.02 -16.45
N ASN A 177 -18.98 12.06 -15.12
CA ASN A 177 -19.44 10.96 -14.27
C ASN A 177 -18.55 9.69 -14.23
N GLN A 178 -17.31 9.77 -14.72
CA GLN A 178 -16.35 8.67 -14.60
C GLN A 178 -15.51 8.70 -13.31
N ARG A 179 -15.62 9.76 -12.53
CA ARG A 179 -14.83 9.89 -11.30
C ARG A 179 -15.13 8.76 -10.34
N THR A 180 -14.06 8.10 -9.90
CA THR A 180 -14.11 7.05 -8.90
C THR A 180 -13.30 7.43 -7.68
N ASN A 181 -13.79 7.03 -6.51
CA ASN A 181 -13.07 7.16 -5.24
C ASN A 181 -13.46 5.98 -4.35
N HIS A 182 -12.53 5.06 -4.16
CA HIS A 182 -12.70 3.87 -3.31
C HIS A 182 -11.73 3.91 -2.15
N ASN A 183 -12.24 3.68 -0.97
CA ASN A 183 -11.45 3.55 0.25
C ASN A 183 -11.74 2.18 0.86
N ASN A 184 -10.73 1.34 0.89
CA ASN A 184 -10.82 -0.01 1.44
C ASN A 184 -9.93 -0.09 2.69
N TYR A 185 -10.47 -0.68 3.73
CA TYR A 185 -9.78 -0.93 4.99
C TYR A 185 -9.85 -2.42 5.28
N LEU A 186 -8.74 -2.98 5.72
CA LEU A 186 -8.67 -4.35 6.19
C LEU A 186 -7.85 -4.39 7.46
N PHE A 187 -8.43 -4.90 8.49
CA PHE A 187 -7.73 -5.24 9.73
C PHE A 187 -7.76 -6.74 9.91
N ASN A 188 -6.61 -7.34 10.15
CA ASN A 188 -6.56 -8.74 10.51
C ASN A 188 -5.68 -8.98 11.73
N SER A 189 -6.01 -10.02 12.47
CA SER A 189 -5.25 -10.44 13.64
C SER A 189 -5.19 -11.96 13.70
N ARG A 190 -4.03 -12.47 14.09
CA ARG A 190 -3.82 -13.90 14.34
C ARG A 190 -3.27 -14.08 15.74
N PHE A 191 -3.98 -14.82 16.54
CA PHE A 191 -3.53 -15.26 17.86
C PHE A 191 -3.37 -16.77 17.91
N GLN A 192 -2.27 -17.27 18.47
CA GLN A 192 -2.00 -18.69 18.66
C GLN A 192 -1.67 -18.95 20.12
N SER A 193 -2.30 -19.95 20.70
CA SER A 193 -1.99 -20.37 22.08
C SER A 193 -0.54 -20.90 22.19
N LYS A 194 0.09 -20.73 23.35
CA LYS A 194 1.43 -21.27 23.62
C LYS A 194 1.54 -22.78 23.38
N ASN A 195 0.47 -23.51 23.65
CA ASN A 195 0.40 -24.97 23.46
C ASN A 195 0.06 -25.36 22.02
N LEU A 196 -0.03 -24.41 21.08
CA LEU A 196 -0.36 -24.60 19.65
C LEU A 196 -1.72 -25.30 19.40
N ARG A 197 -2.54 -25.49 20.44
CA ARG A 197 -3.84 -26.19 20.34
C ARG A 197 -4.98 -25.29 19.87
N TYR A 198 -4.83 -23.97 20.02
CA TYR A 198 -5.85 -23.00 19.67
C TYR A 198 -5.24 -21.89 18.82
N THR A 199 -5.87 -21.62 17.68
CA THR A 199 -5.52 -20.50 16.83
C THR A 199 -6.79 -19.71 16.50
N ASN A 200 -6.75 -18.41 16.71
CA ASN A 200 -7.84 -17.49 16.39
C ASN A 200 -7.41 -16.56 15.25
N TYR A 201 -8.27 -16.40 14.26
CA TYR A 201 -8.15 -15.46 13.16
C TYR A 201 -9.31 -14.49 13.23
N VAL A 202 -9.00 -13.20 13.20
CA VAL A 202 -9.99 -12.11 13.14
C VAL A 202 -9.72 -11.33 11.86
N VAL A 203 -10.77 -11.04 11.10
CA VAL A 203 -10.73 -10.22 9.87
C VAL A 203 -11.90 -9.26 9.94
N LEU A 204 -11.62 -7.98 9.74
CA LEU A 204 -12.59 -6.87 9.73
C LEU A 204 -12.38 -6.01 8.50
#